data_e741e096a35e5d10eec81482b41d7b87
#
_entry.id   e741e096a35e5d10eec81482b41d7b87
#
_cell.length_a   1.000
_cell.length_b   1.000
_cell.length_c   1.000
_cell.angle_alpha   90.00
_cell.angle_beta   90.00
_cell.angle_gamma   90.00
#
_symmetry.space_group_name_H-M   'P 1'
#
loop_
_entity.id
_entity.type
_entity.pdbx_description
1 polymer ?
#
loop_
_entity_poly.entity_id
_entity_poly.type
_entity_poly.pdbx_seq_one_letter_code
_entity_poly.pdbx_strand_id
1 'polypeptide(L)' 'MERHEFDAAYARICEVCGMKTQTELSAYLGIRQSSISDAKQRMMIPAAWLLTLLTREGVNPAWILTGG' A
#
# COMPACT_ATOMS: atom_id res chain seq x y z
N MET A 1 10.31 4.99 -7.80
CA MET A 1 9.26 4.19 -8.45
C MET A 1 8.59 5.02 -9.53
N GLU A 2 8.35 4.44 -10.69
CA GLU A 2 7.58 5.12 -11.71
C GLU A 2 6.10 5.08 -11.36
N ARG A 3 5.31 6.00 -12.00
CA ARG A 3 3.88 6.11 -11.69
C ARG A 3 3.14 4.79 -11.88
N HIS A 4 3.36 4.12 -12.99
CA HIS A 4 2.63 2.87 -13.25
C HIS A 4 3.04 1.74 -12.30
N GLU A 5 4.29 1.74 -11.87
CA GLU A 5 4.77 0.78 -10.87
C GLU A 5 4.14 1.04 -9.51
N PHE A 6 4.07 2.32 -9.12
CA PHE A 6 3.42 2.70 -7.88
C PHE A 6 1.93 2.34 -7.91
N ASP A 7 1.25 2.67 -9.01
CA ASP A 7 -0.19 2.41 -9.12
C ASP A 7 -0.48 0.91 -9.05
N ALA A 8 0.36 0.09 -9.68
CA ALA A 8 0.21 -1.36 -9.62
C ALA A 8 0.43 -1.89 -8.20
N ALA A 9 1.47 -1.40 -7.51
CA ALA A 9 1.75 -1.80 -6.14
C ALA A 9 0.61 -1.37 -5.19
N TYR A 10 0.13 -0.15 -5.37
CA TYR A 10 -0.99 0.37 -4.57
C TYR A 10 -2.25 -0.48 -4.79
N ALA A 11 -2.52 -0.84 -6.04
CA ALA A 11 -3.67 -1.68 -6.36
C ALA A 11 -3.57 -3.06 -5.69
N ARG A 12 -2.37 -3.64 -5.65
CA ARG A 12 -2.15 -4.92 -4.97
C ARG A 12 -2.41 -4.80 -3.47
N ILE A 13 -1.98 -3.69 -2.85
CA ILE A 13 -2.24 -3.44 -1.44
C ILE A 13 -3.75 -3.39 -1.18
N CYS A 14 -4.48 -2.61 -1.97
CA CYS A 14 -5.92 -2.48 -1.81
C CYS A 14 -6.63 -3.81 -2.01
N GLU A 15 -6.20 -4.59 -2.97
CA GLU A 15 -6.78 -5.90 -3.26
C GLU A 15 -6.58 -6.87 -2.08
N VAL A 16 -5.36 -6.91 -1.54
CA VAL A 16 -5.03 -7.81 -0.44
C VAL A 16 -5.84 -7.50 0.81
N CYS A 17 -5.96 -6.22 1.17
CA CYS A 17 -6.68 -5.85 2.39
C CYS A 17 -8.18 -5.58 2.16
N GLY A 18 -8.63 -5.65 0.91
CA GLY A 18 -10.04 -5.47 0.58
C GLY A 18 -10.53 -4.04 0.73
N MET A 19 -9.62 -3.07 0.76
CA MET A 19 -9.97 -1.66 0.91
C MET A 19 -10.13 -1.01 -0.45
N LYS A 20 -11.24 -0.29 -0.64
CA LYS A 20 -11.56 0.33 -1.93
C LYS A 20 -11.29 1.81 -1.97
N THR A 21 -11.31 2.47 -0.81
CA THR A 21 -11.11 3.92 -0.73
C THR A 21 -9.88 4.26 0.10
N GLN A 22 -9.37 5.47 -0.11
CA GLN A 22 -8.24 5.96 0.66
C GLN A 22 -8.59 6.06 2.16
N THR A 23 -9.83 6.43 2.46
CA THR A 23 -10.31 6.49 3.85
C THR A 23 -10.25 5.11 4.50
N GLU A 24 -10.73 4.09 3.81
CA GLU A 24 -10.70 2.72 4.33
C GLU A 24 -9.26 2.24 4.53
N LEU A 25 -8.41 2.52 3.56
CA LEU A 25 -7.02 2.11 3.65
C LEU A 25 -6.29 2.79 4.80
N SER A 26 -6.56 4.08 5.03
CA SER A 26 -5.95 4.81 6.14
C SER A 26 -6.37 4.20 7.49
N ALA A 27 -7.63 3.83 7.63
CA ALA A 27 -8.14 3.18 8.83
C ALA A 27 -7.48 1.81 9.03
N TYR A 28 -7.35 1.03 7.95
CA TYR A 28 -6.72 -0.29 8.00
C TYR A 28 -5.26 -0.19 8.46
N LEU A 29 -4.53 0.77 7.89
CA LEU A 29 -3.11 0.96 8.20
C LEU A 29 -2.87 1.72 9.51
N GLY A 30 -3.92 2.32 10.07
CA GLY A 30 -3.79 3.11 11.30
C GLY A 30 -3.03 4.41 11.10
N ILE A 31 -3.17 5.03 9.94
CA ILE A 31 -2.48 6.26 9.57
C ILE A 31 -3.48 7.32 9.09
N ARG A 32 -2.99 8.55 8.90
CA ARG A 32 -3.81 9.62 8.37
C ARG A 32 -3.92 9.51 6.85
N GLN A 33 -5.02 10.01 6.30
CA GLN A 33 -5.17 10.07 4.84
C GLN A 33 -4.09 10.91 4.18
N SER A 34 -3.60 11.95 4.87
CA SER A 34 -2.51 12.77 4.35
C SER A 34 -1.23 11.97 4.14
N SER A 35 -1.01 10.93 4.95
CA SER A 35 0.15 10.04 4.76
C SER A 35 0.02 9.25 3.47
N ILE A 36 -1.19 8.83 3.13
CA ILE A 36 -1.43 8.12 1.87
C ILE A 36 -1.24 9.07 0.68
N SER A 37 -1.79 10.29 0.79
CA SER A 37 -1.64 11.30 -0.26
C SER A 37 -0.17 11.63 -0.50
N ASP A 38 0.60 11.75 0.58
CA ASP A 38 2.03 12.00 0.50
C ASP A 38 2.77 10.86 -0.20
N ALA A 39 2.45 9.63 0.15
CA ALA A 39 3.04 8.45 -0.50
C ALA A 39 2.73 8.43 -2.00
N LYS A 40 1.50 8.75 -2.38
CA LYS A 40 1.10 8.83 -3.79
C LYS A 40 1.87 9.91 -4.53
N GLN A 41 2.06 11.05 -3.90
CA GLN A 41 2.78 12.17 -4.49
C GLN A 41 4.24 11.85 -4.69
N ARG A 42 4.84 11.16 -3.74
CA ARG A 42 6.24 10.74 -3.81
C ARG A 42 6.45 9.47 -4.62
N MET A 43 5.37 8.76 -4.94
CA MET A 43 5.42 7.47 -5.62
C MET A 43 6.29 6.47 -4.85
N MET A 44 6.07 6.41 -3.54
CA MET A 44 6.80 5.51 -2.63
C MET A 44 5.82 4.73 -1.78
N ILE A 45 6.10 3.43 -1.62
CA ILE A 45 5.35 2.60 -0.68
C ILE A 45 6.15 2.55 0.62
N PRO A 46 5.64 3.16 1.71
CA PRO A 46 6.38 3.12 2.98
C PRO A 46 6.56 1.69 3.48
N ALA A 47 7.73 1.40 4.02
CA ALA A 47 8.03 0.07 4.56
C ALA A 47 7.04 -0.34 5.67
N ALA A 48 6.52 0.62 6.43
CA ALA A 48 5.55 0.35 7.48
C ALA A 48 4.27 -0.29 6.94
N TRP A 49 3.84 0.10 5.73
CA TRP A 49 2.67 -0.51 5.10
C TRP A 49 2.94 -1.97 4.77
N LEU A 50 4.12 -2.23 4.21
CA LEU A 50 4.52 -3.59 3.85
C LEU A 50 4.61 -4.48 5.07
N LEU A 51 5.14 -3.95 6.18
CA LEU A 51 5.24 -4.67 7.42
C LEU A 51 3.85 -5.02 7.98
N THR A 52 2.92 -4.07 7.92
CA THR A 52 1.54 -4.29 8.35
C THR A 52 0.89 -5.42 7.55
N LEU A 53 1.07 -5.40 6.23
CA LEU A 53 0.49 -6.42 5.35
C LEU A 53 1.13 -7.79 5.59
N LEU A 54 2.44 -7.81 5.79
CA LEU A 54 3.14 -9.05 6.12
C LEU A 54 2.62 -9.64 7.43
N THR A 55 2.47 -8.79 8.45
CA THR A 55 2.06 -9.24 9.78
C THR A 55 0.60 -9.69 9.81
N ARG A 56 -0.29 -8.93 9.15
CA ARG A 56 -1.72 -9.21 9.20
C ARG A 56 -2.21 -10.21 8.17
N GLU A 57 -1.66 -10.12 6.95
CA GLU A 57 -2.14 -10.92 5.82
C GLU A 57 -1.14 -11.97 5.36
N GLY A 58 0.07 -11.98 5.88
CA GLY A 58 1.10 -12.90 5.46
C GLY A 58 1.58 -12.67 4.03
N VAL A 59 1.47 -11.45 3.53
CA VAL A 59 1.81 -11.12 2.14
C VAL A 59 3.28 -10.76 2.01
N ASN A 60 3.93 -11.36 1.03
CA ASN A 60 5.34 -11.08 0.73
C ASN A 60 5.49 -9.65 0.19
N PRO A 61 6.28 -8.78 0.85
CA PRO A 61 6.50 -7.42 0.35
C PRO A 61 7.04 -7.35 -1.08
N ALA A 62 7.85 -8.32 -1.49
CA ALA A 62 8.37 -8.36 -2.85
C ALA A 62 7.24 -8.50 -3.87
N TRP A 63 6.22 -9.29 -3.55
CA TRP A 63 5.06 -9.43 -4.44
C TRP A 63 4.30 -8.12 -4.56
N ILE A 64 4.13 -7.39 -3.46
CA ILE A 64 3.48 -6.08 -3.50
C ILE A 64 4.22 -5.15 -4.45
N LEU A 65 5.54 -5.12 -4.36
CA LEU A 65 6.35 -4.16 -5.11
C LEU A 65 6.56 -4.55 -6.57
N THR A 66 6.64 -5.84 -6.86
CA THR A 66 7.02 -6.32 -8.20
C THR A 66 5.95 -7.16 -8.91
N GLY A 67 5.01 -7.71 -8.16
CA GLY A 67 3.96 -8.57 -8.72
C GLY A 67 4.44 -9.98 -9.04
N GLY A 68 5.63 -10.34 -8.62
CA GLY A 68 6.17 -11.63 -8.96
C GLY A 68 6.73 -12.45 -7.83
#